data_74d4d02cf824e30832141d06e7aeff9f
#
_entry.id   74d4d02cf824e30832141d06e7aeff9f
#
_cell.length_a   1.000
_cell.length_b   1.000
_cell.length_c   1.000
_cell.angle_alpha   90.00
_cell.angle_beta   90.00
_cell.angle_gamma   90.00
#
_symmetry.space_group_name_H-M   'P 1'
#
loop_
_entity.id
_entity.type
_entity.pdbx_description
1 polymer ?
#
loop_
_entity_poly.entity_id
_entity_poly.type
_entity_poly.pdbx_seq_one_letter_code
_entity_poly.pdbx_strand_id
1 'polypeptide(L)'
;MKKFLVAASFVFLLHAEVLDKVIASINNIPITSYEVEKTAKQLNISKEKALQVLLDKKLIQSEIKKRGIEVDDFELENAMEKIAKQNGFTLFEFKNILMQRGQYKDFVKNLKENLLKQKLFDQIVQTILHINEEDIRNYYNNHKNEFSIFKTIQVTKYTANNRQTLNDIKQNPLMANLKIKPETKVYSYDELPVALMFLFKQTKVGEFTPIINEGLGYSMYYVARKDGNVYIPFDKVKVAIANKLAAEKREQILKDYFGKLKNRAYIKYYN
;
A
#
# COMPACT_ATOMS: atom_id res chain seq x y z
N MET A 1 31.68 -51.51 -55.11
CA MET A 1 30.97 -50.29 -54.84
C MET A 1 29.82 -50.58 -53.84
N LYS A 2 30.05 -50.33 -52.57
CA LYS A 2 29.04 -50.56 -51.52
C LYS A 2 28.33 -49.24 -51.24
N LYS A 3 27.01 -49.14 -51.49
CA LYS A 3 26.16 -47.97 -51.17
C LYS A 3 25.74 -48.08 -49.75
N PHE A 4 26.15 -47.12 -48.88
CA PHE A 4 25.65 -46.93 -47.52
C PHE A 4 24.37 -46.12 -47.60
N LEU A 5 23.28 -46.71 -47.17
CA LEU A 5 21.99 -46.04 -46.98
C LEU A 5 21.95 -45.50 -45.56
N VAL A 6 22.02 -44.15 -45.38
CA VAL A 6 21.84 -43.51 -44.11
C VAL A 6 20.35 -43.25 -43.95
N ALA A 7 19.72 -44.01 -43.04
CA ALA A 7 18.34 -43.75 -42.62
C ALA A 7 18.34 -42.60 -41.59
N ALA A 8 17.87 -41.42 -42.00
CA ALA A 8 17.61 -40.30 -41.08
C ALA A 8 16.32 -40.55 -40.31
N SER A 9 16.44 -40.98 -39.03
CA SER A 9 15.31 -41.06 -38.11
C SER A 9 14.88 -39.66 -37.70
N PHE A 10 13.77 -39.23 -38.25
CA PHE A 10 13.10 -37.99 -37.85
C PHE A 10 12.36 -38.24 -36.52
N VAL A 11 12.94 -37.81 -35.40
CA VAL A 11 12.25 -37.83 -34.09
C VAL A 11 11.26 -36.68 -34.08
N PHE A 12 9.98 -36.98 -34.28
CA PHE A 12 8.89 -36.08 -34.03
C PHE A 12 8.79 -35.86 -32.49
N LEU A 13 9.30 -34.75 -32.00
CA LEU A 13 8.97 -34.25 -30.67
C LEU A 13 7.50 -33.86 -30.67
N LEU A 14 6.64 -34.76 -30.24
CA LEU A 14 5.26 -34.45 -29.88
C LEU A 14 5.30 -33.42 -28.72
N HIS A 15 5.15 -32.17 -29.06
CA HIS A 15 4.78 -31.18 -28.07
C HIS A 15 3.34 -31.51 -27.63
N ALA A 16 3.21 -32.15 -26.47
CA ALA A 16 1.91 -32.27 -25.82
C ALA A 16 1.42 -30.86 -25.52
N GLU A 17 0.50 -30.36 -26.35
CA GLU A 17 -0.29 -29.19 -25.96
C GLU A 17 -0.93 -29.52 -24.62
N VAL A 18 -0.52 -28.80 -23.58
CA VAL A 18 -1.18 -28.89 -22.27
C VAL A 18 -2.57 -28.31 -22.49
N LEU A 19 -3.55 -29.19 -22.68
CA LEU A 19 -4.94 -28.82 -22.84
C LEU A 19 -5.37 -28.10 -21.54
N ASP A 20 -5.55 -26.79 -21.59
CA ASP A 20 -5.92 -26.00 -20.41
C ASP A 20 -7.34 -26.39 -19.98
N LYS A 21 -7.44 -27.09 -18.83
CA LYS A 21 -8.67 -27.66 -18.34
C LYS A 21 -9.30 -26.72 -17.30
N VAL A 22 -10.61 -26.46 -17.42
CA VAL A 22 -11.36 -25.80 -16.35
C VAL A 22 -11.47 -26.77 -15.18
N ILE A 23 -10.91 -26.39 -14.02
CA ILE A 23 -10.90 -27.22 -12.80
C ILE A 23 -11.87 -26.71 -11.74
N ALA A 24 -12.25 -25.44 -11.79
CA ALA A 24 -13.28 -24.86 -10.92
C ALA A 24 -13.97 -23.68 -11.63
N SER A 25 -15.12 -23.30 -11.11
CA SER A 25 -15.75 -22.01 -11.45
C SER A 25 -16.39 -21.39 -10.21
N ILE A 26 -16.45 -20.05 -10.18
CA ILE A 26 -17.18 -19.31 -9.15
C ILE A 26 -18.09 -18.28 -9.85
N ASN A 27 -19.38 -18.31 -9.54
CA ASN A 27 -20.38 -17.47 -10.18
C ASN A 27 -20.28 -17.53 -11.72
N ASN A 28 -20.09 -18.71 -12.29
CA ASN A 28 -19.86 -18.98 -13.71
C ASN A 28 -18.56 -18.41 -14.32
N ILE A 29 -17.63 -17.89 -13.52
CA ILE A 29 -16.31 -17.48 -13.98
C ILE A 29 -15.35 -18.66 -13.83
N PRO A 30 -14.78 -19.17 -14.95
CA PRO A 30 -13.92 -20.35 -14.90
C PRO A 30 -12.54 -20.07 -14.29
N ILE A 31 -11.96 -21.11 -13.70
CA ILE A 31 -10.58 -21.18 -13.25
C ILE A 31 -9.95 -22.39 -13.92
N THR A 32 -8.83 -22.17 -14.60
CA THR A 32 -8.16 -23.21 -15.37
C THR A 32 -6.97 -23.81 -14.62
N SER A 33 -6.55 -25.01 -15.04
CA SER A 33 -5.35 -25.67 -14.53
C SER A 33 -4.11 -24.81 -14.72
N TYR A 34 -4.00 -24.14 -15.87
CA TYR A 34 -2.91 -23.22 -16.19
C TYR A 34 -2.85 -22.01 -15.22
N GLU A 35 -4.02 -21.38 -14.96
CA GLU A 35 -4.10 -20.26 -13.99
C GLU A 35 -3.60 -20.69 -12.61
N VAL A 36 -3.99 -21.89 -12.14
CA VAL A 36 -3.56 -22.41 -10.84
C VAL A 36 -2.07 -22.68 -10.80
N GLU A 37 -1.51 -23.34 -11.82
CA GLU A 37 -0.06 -23.61 -11.89
C GLU A 37 0.77 -22.32 -11.97
N LYS A 38 0.34 -21.39 -12.80
CA LYS A 38 0.99 -20.08 -12.93
C LYS A 38 0.97 -19.33 -11.60
N THR A 39 -0.17 -19.28 -10.93
CA THR A 39 -0.33 -18.60 -9.63
C THR A 39 0.50 -19.29 -8.54
N ALA A 40 0.50 -20.62 -8.49
CA ALA A 40 1.31 -21.39 -7.54
C ALA A 40 2.81 -21.09 -7.70
N LYS A 41 3.30 -21.07 -8.94
CA LYS A 41 4.70 -20.72 -9.24
C LYS A 41 5.04 -19.27 -8.90
N GLN A 42 4.18 -18.33 -9.30
CA GLN A 42 4.41 -16.88 -9.06
C GLN A 42 4.44 -16.51 -7.59
N LEU A 43 3.57 -17.13 -6.77
CA LEU A 43 3.46 -16.86 -5.34
C LEU A 43 4.27 -17.82 -4.47
N ASN A 44 4.90 -18.83 -5.06
CA ASN A 44 5.62 -19.91 -4.36
C ASN A 44 4.75 -20.60 -3.29
N ILE A 45 3.54 -21.02 -3.67
CA ILE A 45 2.55 -21.68 -2.81
C ILE A 45 2.05 -22.98 -3.45
N SER A 46 1.36 -23.82 -2.66
CA SER A 46 0.74 -25.04 -3.18
C SER A 46 -0.40 -24.73 -4.18
N LYS A 47 -0.74 -25.71 -5.04
CA LYS A 47 -1.84 -25.59 -6.02
C LYS A 47 -3.19 -25.34 -5.33
N GLU A 48 -3.43 -25.97 -4.17
CA GLU A 48 -4.64 -25.80 -3.37
C GLU A 48 -4.77 -24.35 -2.86
N LYS A 49 -3.67 -23.78 -2.36
CA LYS A 49 -3.63 -22.37 -1.94
C LYS A 49 -3.80 -21.43 -3.12
N ALA A 50 -3.17 -21.73 -4.26
CA ALA A 50 -3.32 -20.96 -5.49
C ALA A 50 -4.76 -20.96 -6.00
N LEU A 51 -5.46 -22.09 -5.93
CA LEU A 51 -6.87 -22.19 -6.26
C LEU A 51 -7.73 -21.30 -5.34
N GLN A 52 -7.47 -21.28 -4.03
CA GLN A 52 -8.18 -20.40 -3.10
C GLN A 52 -7.96 -18.91 -3.43
N VAL A 53 -6.71 -18.52 -3.73
CA VAL A 53 -6.38 -17.15 -4.17
C VAL A 53 -7.14 -16.79 -5.46
N LEU A 54 -7.24 -17.70 -6.41
CA LEU A 54 -7.97 -17.48 -7.65
C LEU A 54 -9.48 -17.40 -7.43
N LEU A 55 -10.05 -18.24 -6.57
CA LEU A 55 -11.46 -18.16 -6.18
C LEU A 55 -11.78 -16.78 -5.58
N ASP A 56 -10.97 -16.28 -4.66
CA ASP A 56 -11.16 -14.95 -4.07
C ASP A 56 -10.99 -13.83 -5.12
N LYS A 57 -10.01 -13.95 -6.03
CA LYS A 57 -9.83 -13.00 -7.15
C LYS A 57 -11.03 -12.97 -8.08
N LYS A 58 -11.53 -14.15 -8.50
CA LYS A 58 -12.70 -14.26 -9.40
C LYS A 58 -13.99 -13.79 -8.72
N LEU A 59 -14.12 -13.98 -7.41
CA LEU A 59 -15.23 -13.44 -6.61
C LEU A 59 -15.27 -11.92 -6.66
N ILE A 60 -14.12 -11.27 -6.46
CA ILE A 60 -13.96 -9.82 -6.58
C ILE A 60 -14.33 -9.36 -8.01
N GLN A 61 -13.83 -10.04 -9.04
CA GLN A 61 -14.16 -9.75 -10.44
C GLN A 61 -15.67 -9.87 -10.73
N SER A 62 -16.32 -10.90 -10.17
CA SER A 62 -17.77 -11.08 -10.27
C SER A 62 -18.52 -9.89 -9.68
N GLU A 63 -18.11 -9.41 -8.52
CA GLU A 63 -18.76 -8.30 -7.84
C GLU A 63 -18.51 -6.96 -8.57
N ILE A 64 -17.30 -6.73 -9.09
CA ILE A 64 -16.97 -5.58 -9.94
C ILE A 64 -17.92 -5.55 -11.17
N LYS A 65 -18.04 -6.69 -11.87
CA LYS A 65 -18.93 -6.81 -13.03
C LYS A 65 -20.39 -6.58 -12.67
N LYS A 66 -20.86 -7.19 -11.58
CA LYS A 66 -22.22 -7.04 -11.09
C LYS A 66 -22.60 -5.59 -10.78
N ARG A 67 -21.65 -4.81 -10.24
CA ARG A 67 -21.85 -3.39 -9.89
C ARG A 67 -21.59 -2.42 -11.05
N GLY A 68 -21.15 -2.90 -12.20
CA GLY A 68 -20.79 -2.05 -13.33
C GLY A 68 -19.62 -1.10 -13.03
N ILE A 69 -18.64 -1.55 -12.21
CA ILE A 69 -17.51 -0.70 -11.86
C ILE A 69 -16.51 -0.72 -13.02
N GLU A 70 -16.16 0.47 -13.49
CA GLU A 70 -15.23 0.67 -14.60
C GLU A 70 -14.12 1.64 -14.20
N VAL A 71 -13.00 1.54 -14.91
CA VAL A 71 -11.85 2.45 -14.85
C VAL A 71 -11.60 2.94 -16.26
N ASP A 72 -11.73 4.25 -16.46
CA ASP A 72 -11.47 4.90 -17.74
C ASP A 72 -9.96 5.16 -17.97
N ASP A 73 -9.62 5.59 -19.18
CA ASP A 73 -8.23 5.82 -19.56
C ASP A 73 -7.62 7.01 -18.80
N PHE A 74 -8.41 8.02 -18.46
CA PHE A 74 -7.96 9.18 -17.71
C PHE A 74 -7.59 8.81 -16.25
N GLU A 75 -8.42 8.01 -15.59
CA GLU A 75 -8.13 7.49 -14.25
C GLU A 75 -6.87 6.63 -14.24
N LEU A 76 -6.72 5.79 -15.27
CA LEU A 76 -5.56 4.91 -15.44
C LEU A 76 -4.27 5.73 -15.65
N GLU A 77 -4.34 6.76 -16.50
CA GLU A 77 -3.20 7.63 -16.79
C GLU A 77 -2.78 8.45 -15.57
N ASN A 78 -3.74 9.03 -14.84
CA ASN A 78 -3.49 9.74 -13.58
C ASN A 78 -2.84 8.85 -12.52
N ALA A 79 -3.31 7.60 -12.40
CA ALA A 79 -2.71 6.65 -11.47
C ALA A 79 -1.28 6.28 -11.88
N MET A 80 -1.02 6.12 -13.17
CA MET A 80 0.32 5.86 -13.70
C MET A 80 1.26 7.05 -13.48
N GLU A 81 0.78 8.29 -13.71
CA GLU A 81 1.55 9.52 -13.45
C GLU A 81 1.94 9.64 -11.97
N LYS A 82 1.00 9.35 -11.07
CA LYS A 82 1.28 9.35 -9.62
C LYS A 82 2.38 8.36 -9.25
N ILE A 83 2.35 7.15 -9.82
CA ILE A 83 3.39 6.13 -9.59
C ILE A 83 4.73 6.59 -10.19
N ALA A 84 4.74 7.17 -11.39
CA ALA A 84 5.93 7.71 -12.03
C ALA A 84 6.59 8.78 -11.14
N LYS A 85 5.82 9.78 -10.68
CA LYS A 85 6.29 10.85 -9.78
C LYS A 85 6.85 10.32 -8.45
N GLN A 86 6.22 9.30 -7.86
CA GLN A 86 6.71 8.67 -6.63
C GLN A 86 8.08 7.99 -6.82
N ASN A 87 8.38 7.56 -8.05
CA ASN A 87 9.65 6.94 -8.42
C ASN A 87 10.66 7.93 -9.05
N GLY A 88 10.34 9.24 -9.06
CA GLY A 88 11.23 10.28 -9.57
C GLY A 88 11.26 10.43 -11.09
N PHE A 89 10.23 9.91 -11.80
CA PHE A 89 10.11 9.96 -13.25
C PHE A 89 8.94 10.84 -13.69
N THR A 90 9.05 11.41 -14.89
CA THR A 90 7.87 11.89 -15.63
C THR A 90 7.06 10.70 -16.15
N LEU A 91 5.78 10.92 -16.45
CA LEU A 91 4.92 9.89 -17.04
C LEU A 91 5.50 9.31 -18.34
N PHE A 92 6.07 10.18 -19.19
CA PHE A 92 6.68 9.77 -20.46
C PHE A 92 7.90 8.87 -20.25
N GLU A 93 8.83 9.25 -19.37
CA GLU A 93 10.00 8.43 -19.05
C GLU A 93 9.60 7.07 -18.47
N PHE A 94 8.62 7.08 -17.58
CA PHE A 94 8.12 5.85 -16.96
C PHE A 94 7.49 4.89 -17.98
N LYS A 95 6.65 5.41 -18.90
CA LYS A 95 6.10 4.62 -20.01
C LYS A 95 7.20 4.02 -20.89
N ASN A 96 8.21 4.80 -21.24
CA ASN A 96 9.32 4.36 -22.06
C ASN A 96 10.15 3.25 -21.40
N ILE A 97 10.44 3.38 -20.09
CA ILE A 97 11.15 2.34 -19.33
C ILE A 97 10.36 1.03 -19.34
N LEU A 98 9.05 1.09 -19.11
CA LEU A 98 8.17 -0.10 -19.13
C LEU A 98 8.12 -0.74 -20.54
N MET A 99 8.07 0.07 -21.61
CA MET A 99 8.07 -0.42 -22.98
C MET A 99 9.40 -1.10 -23.35
N GLN A 100 10.53 -0.48 -23.01
CA GLN A 100 11.85 -1.06 -23.26
C GLN A 100 12.05 -2.41 -22.55
N ARG A 101 11.45 -2.58 -21.37
CA ARG A 101 11.49 -3.84 -20.62
C ARG A 101 10.41 -4.85 -21.05
N GLY A 102 9.56 -4.52 -22.02
CA GLY A 102 8.44 -5.37 -22.42
C GLY A 102 7.35 -5.54 -21.36
N GLN A 103 7.33 -4.70 -20.32
CA GLN A 103 6.46 -4.82 -19.15
C GLN A 103 5.22 -3.92 -19.20
N TYR A 104 5.10 -3.06 -20.20
CA TYR A 104 4.03 -2.04 -20.26
C TYR A 104 2.61 -2.65 -20.23
N LYS A 105 2.35 -3.67 -21.05
CA LYS A 105 1.02 -4.31 -21.12
C LYS A 105 0.61 -4.96 -19.80
N ASP A 106 1.54 -5.66 -19.17
CA ASP A 106 1.27 -6.32 -17.88
C ASP A 106 1.10 -5.29 -16.75
N PHE A 107 1.89 -4.23 -16.77
CA PHE A 107 1.76 -3.14 -15.81
C PHE A 107 0.39 -2.46 -15.93
N VAL A 108 -0.03 -2.07 -17.13
CA VAL A 108 -1.34 -1.43 -17.37
C VAL A 108 -2.49 -2.34 -16.94
N LYS A 109 -2.42 -3.62 -17.27
CA LYS A 109 -3.42 -4.61 -16.85
C LYS A 109 -3.52 -4.71 -15.33
N ASN A 110 -2.38 -4.85 -14.65
CA ASN A 110 -2.32 -4.97 -13.19
C ASN A 110 -2.80 -3.69 -12.51
N LEU A 111 -2.41 -2.53 -13.03
CA LEU A 111 -2.85 -1.23 -12.51
C LEU A 111 -4.37 -1.09 -12.64
N LYS A 112 -4.95 -1.42 -13.81
CA LYS A 112 -6.40 -1.40 -14.02
C LYS A 112 -7.14 -2.35 -13.06
N GLU A 113 -6.65 -3.59 -12.88
CA GLU A 113 -7.22 -4.54 -11.93
C GLU A 113 -7.19 -4.00 -10.48
N ASN A 114 -6.09 -3.35 -10.08
CA ASN A 114 -5.96 -2.75 -8.76
C ASN A 114 -6.92 -1.56 -8.55
N LEU A 115 -7.06 -0.69 -9.54
CA LEU A 115 -7.98 0.44 -9.49
C LEU A 115 -9.44 -0.02 -9.39
N LEU A 116 -9.83 -1.01 -10.19
CA LEU A 116 -11.16 -1.61 -10.13
C LEU A 116 -11.46 -2.20 -8.73
N LYS A 117 -10.50 -2.92 -8.16
CA LYS A 117 -10.59 -3.47 -6.81
C LYS A 117 -10.70 -2.37 -5.76
N GLN A 118 -9.92 -1.31 -5.89
CA GLN A 118 -9.98 -0.16 -4.98
C GLN A 118 -11.34 0.52 -5.02
N LYS A 119 -11.87 0.81 -6.23
CA LYS A 119 -13.20 1.39 -6.42
C LYS A 119 -14.31 0.53 -5.78
N LEU A 120 -14.24 -0.79 -5.98
CA LEU A 120 -15.19 -1.71 -5.33
C LEU A 120 -15.13 -1.60 -3.81
N PHE A 121 -13.93 -1.63 -3.25
CA PHE A 121 -13.73 -1.58 -1.79
C PHE A 121 -14.22 -0.24 -1.23
N ASP A 122 -13.93 0.86 -1.91
CA ASP A 122 -14.38 2.19 -1.51
C ASP A 122 -15.90 2.29 -1.53
N GLN A 123 -16.58 1.79 -2.56
CA GLN A 123 -18.04 1.76 -2.63
C GLN A 123 -18.65 0.92 -1.49
N ILE A 124 -18.11 -0.28 -1.22
CA ILE A 124 -18.59 -1.14 -0.14
C ILE A 124 -18.48 -0.41 1.20
N VAL A 125 -17.31 0.16 1.46
CA VAL A 125 -17.03 0.85 2.71
C VAL A 125 -17.92 2.09 2.85
N GLN A 126 -18.03 2.93 1.84
CA GLN A 126 -18.90 4.12 1.85
C GLN A 126 -20.37 3.80 2.15
N THR A 127 -20.84 2.64 1.70
CA THR A 127 -22.23 2.22 1.94
C THR A 127 -22.48 1.77 3.38
N ILE A 128 -21.44 1.23 4.05
CA ILE A 128 -21.61 0.54 5.35
C ILE A 128 -20.99 1.35 6.51
N LEU A 129 -19.96 2.15 6.21
CA LEU A 129 -19.21 2.86 7.22
C LEU A 129 -19.99 4.04 7.78
N HIS A 130 -20.32 3.97 9.05
CA HIS A 130 -20.84 5.09 9.82
C HIS A 130 -19.95 5.32 11.03
N ILE A 131 -19.39 6.53 11.14
CA ILE A 131 -18.65 7.00 12.29
C ILE A 131 -19.32 8.30 12.74
N ASN A 132 -19.92 8.30 13.90
CA ASN A 132 -20.52 9.49 14.49
C ASN A 132 -19.57 10.15 15.51
N GLU A 133 -19.92 11.34 15.98
CA GLU A 133 -19.08 12.06 16.94
C GLU A 133 -19.00 11.33 18.30
N GLU A 134 -20.01 10.57 18.65
CA GLU A 134 -20.02 9.75 19.87
C GLU A 134 -18.95 8.65 19.82
N ASP A 135 -18.82 7.94 18.69
CA ASP A 135 -17.77 6.94 18.48
C ASP A 135 -16.38 7.57 18.71
N ILE A 136 -16.15 8.75 18.13
CA ILE A 136 -14.87 9.47 18.20
C ILE A 136 -14.59 9.91 19.66
N ARG A 137 -15.60 10.43 20.34
CA ARG A 137 -15.51 10.88 21.72
C ARG A 137 -15.28 9.72 22.69
N ASN A 138 -15.97 8.61 22.48
CA ASN A 138 -15.79 7.38 23.25
C ASN A 138 -14.37 6.83 23.08
N TYR A 139 -13.84 6.83 21.84
CA TYR A 139 -12.45 6.43 21.60
C TYR A 139 -11.48 7.32 22.37
N TYR A 140 -11.62 8.65 22.27
CA TYR A 140 -10.77 9.59 22.99
C TYR A 140 -10.79 9.36 24.50
N ASN A 141 -11.97 9.17 25.09
CA ASN A 141 -12.13 8.99 26.53
C ASN A 141 -11.53 7.67 27.02
N ASN A 142 -11.70 6.60 26.25
CA ASN A 142 -11.21 5.26 26.61
C ASN A 142 -9.70 5.10 26.35
N HIS A 143 -9.11 5.97 25.50
CA HIS A 143 -7.71 5.89 25.11
C HIS A 143 -6.93 7.16 25.44
N LYS A 144 -7.26 7.85 26.52
CA LYS A 144 -6.63 9.14 26.90
C LYS A 144 -5.11 9.09 26.94
N ASN A 145 -4.52 7.95 27.32
CA ASN A 145 -3.06 7.79 27.34
C ASN A 145 -2.43 7.93 25.94
N GLU A 146 -3.16 7.61 24.87
CA GLU A 146 -2.69 7.84 23.50
C GLU A 146 -2.54 9.32 23.18
N PHE A 147 -3.28 10.18 23.88
CA PHE A 147 -3.31 11.63 23.70
C PHE A 147 -2.56 12.39 24.78
N SER A 148 -1.88 11.68 25.70
CA SER A 148 -0.95 12.29 26.65
C SER A 148 0.35 12.67 25.92
N ILE A 149 0.77 13.94 26.09
CA ILE A 149 1.96 14.48 25.44
C ILE A 149 2.71 15.40 26.42
N PHE A 150 3.98 15.69 26.13
CA PHE A 150 4.75 16.70 26.85
C PHE A 150 4.05 18.08 26.81
N LYS A 151 4.20 18.86 27.87
CA LYS A 151 3.73 20.25 27.90
C LYS A 151 4.63 21.14 27.05
N THR A 152 5.95 20.95 27.19
CA THR A 152 6.95 21.66 26.38
C THR A 152 8.00 20.67 25.87
N ILE A 153 8.61 21.01 24.72
CA ILE A 153 9.67 20.23 24.12
C ILE A 153 10.79 21.15 23.61
N GLN A 154 12.02 20.79 23.87
CA GLN A 154 13.19 21.41 23.27
C GLN A 154 13.70 20.52 22.14
N VAL A 155 13.78 21.07 20.95
CA VAL A 155 14.28 20.37 19.74
C VAL A 155 15.31 21.23 19.02
N THR A 156 16.23 20.56 18.33
CA THR A 156 17.15 21.18 17.38
C THR A 156 16.77 20.74 15.98
N LYS A 157 16.33 21.68 15.13
CA LYS A 157 15.98 21.44 13.72
C LYS A 157 17.24 21.45 12.86
N TYR A 158 17.35 20.48 11.98
CA TYR A 158 18.34 20.37 10.91
C TYR A 158 17.62 20.37 9.57
N THR A 159 18.02 21.27 8.66
CA THR A 159 17.41 21.40 7.32
C THR A 159 18.47 21.22 6.24
N ALA A 160 18.18 20.44 5.19
CA ALA A 160 19.07 20.23 4.06
C ALA A 160 18.29 20.09 2.75
N ASN A 161 18.95 20.38 1.62
CA ASN A 161 18.35 20.22 0.29
C ASN A 161 18.25 18.74 -0.14
N ASN A 162 18.98 17.84 0.50
CA ASN A 162 18.93 16.42 0.21
C ASN A 162 18.92 15.56 1.48
N ARG A 163 18.37 14.38 1.36
CA ARG A 163 18.19 13.44 2.46
C ARG A 163 19.50 12.85 2.98
N GLN A 164 20.50 12.69 2.08
CA GLN A 164 21.78 12.09 2.44
C GLN A 164 22.53 12.93 3.45
N THR A 165 22.56 14.27 3.27
CA THR A 165 23.19 15.17 4.23
C THR A 165 22.63 15.03 5.65
N LEU A 166 21.30 14.84 5.80
CA LEU A 166 20.68 14.63 7.10
C LEU A 166 21.02 13.24 7.69
N ASN A 167 21.13 12.22 6.85
CA ASN A 167 21.59 10.89 7.29
C ASN A 167 23.04 10.94 7.81
N ASP A 168 23.92 11.66 7.12
CA ASP A 168 25.32 11.85 7.53
C ASP A 168 25.40 12.51 8.93
N ILE A 169 24.58 13.57 9.14
CA ILE A 169 24.49 14.27 10.43
C ILE A 169 23.92 13.35 11.51
N LYS A 170 22.95 12.52 11.19
CA LYS A 170 22.37 11.54 12.12
C LYS A 170 23.40 10.53 12.61
N GLN A 171 24.33 10.13 11.72
CA GLN A 171 25.43 9.22 12.06
C GLN A 171 26.56 9.92 12.81
N ASN A 172 26.85 11.19 12.47
CA ASN A 172 27.86 12.00 13.12
C ASN A 172 27.38 13.44 13.36
N PRO A 173 26.71 13.72 14.50
CA PRO A 173 26.13 15.04 14.79
C PRO A 173 27.13 16.20 14.79
N LEU A 174 28.42 15.95 15.02
CA LEU A 174 29.47 16.97 14.99
C LEU A 174 29.69 17.54 13.58
N MET A 175 29.35 16.82 12.53
CA MET A 175 29.42 17.30 11.15
C MET A 175 28.34 18.34 10.80
N ALA A 176 27.32 18.50 11.62
CA ALA A 176 26.26 19.48 11.41
C ALA A 176 26.82 20.91 11.31
N ASN A 177 27.73 21.27 12.19
CA ASN A 177 28.31 22.60 12.27
C ASN A 177 29.13 23.00 11.02
N LEU A 178 29.54 22.01 10.21
CA LEU A 178 30.32 22.22 8.99
C LEU A 178 29.44 22.38 7.74
N LYS A 179 28.25 21.78 7.73
CA LYS A 179 27.38 21.69 6.55
C LYS A 179 26.05 22.40 6.70
N ILE A 180 25.53 22.51 7.90
CA ILE A 180 24.20 23.02 8.22
C ILE A 180 24.26 23.84 9.51
N LYS A 181 23.52 24.94 9.56
CA LYS A 181 23.32 25.71 10.79
C LYS A 181 22.07 25.15 11.53
N PRO A 182 22.27 24.41 12.63
CA PRO A 182 21.13 23.87 13.39
C PRO A 182 20.41 25.01 14.13
N GLU A 183 19.10 24.90 14.24
CA GLU A 183 18.25 25.86 14.97
C GLU A 183 17.60 25.16 16.16
N THR A 184 17.93 25.61 17.38
CA THR A 184 17.34 25.06 18.61
C THR A 184 16.18 25.95 19.07
N LYS A 185 15.03 25.32 19.33
CA LYS A 185 13.82 25.98 19.78
C LYS A 185 13.08 25.18 20.84
N VAL A 186 12.43 25.88 21.74
CA VAL A 186 11.47 25.31 22.71
C VAL A 186 10.08 25.60 22.19
N TYR A 187 9.25 24.58 22.08
CA TYR A 187 7.84 24.69 21.69
C TYR A 187 6.95 24.28 22.84
N SER A 188 5.85 24.99 23.00
CA SER A 188 4.69 24.46 23.71
C SER A 188 3.92 23.50 22.80
N TYR A 189 3.29 22.47 23.39
CA TYR A 189 2.57 21.47 22.58
C TYR A 189 1.45 22.08 21.72
N ASP A 190 0.83 23.17 22.17
CA ASP A 190 -0.28 23.85 21.49
C ASP A 190 0.17 24.72 20.29
N GLU A 191 1.45 25.05 20.21
CA GLU A 191 2.07 25.74 19.07
C GLU A 191 2.41 24.78 17.90
N LEU A 192 2.38 23.46 18.17
CA LEU A 192 2.79 22.46 17.20
C LEU A 192 1.62 21.98 16.33
N PRO A 193 1.83 21.78 15.02
CA PRO A 193 0.92 20.99 14.20
C PRO A 193 0.74 19.58 14.76
N VAL A 194 -0.48 19.02 14.67
CA VAL A 194 -0.81 17.69 15.21
C VAL A 194 0.17 16.60 14.75
N ALA A 195 0.57 16.63 13.49
CA ALA A 195 1.54 15.67 12.94
C ALA A 195 2.89 15.73 13.67
N LEU A 196 3.40 16.93 13.96
CA LEU A 196 4.65 17.12 14.72
C LEU A 196 4.50 16.74 16.18
N MET A 197 3.33 17.00 16.80
CA MET A 197 3.06 16.54 18.16
C MET A 197 3.23 15.02 18.29
N PHE A 198 2.63 14.23 17.40
CA PHE A 198 2.75 12.77 17.43
C PHE A 198 4.16 12.30 17.07
N LEU A 199 4.80 12.93 16.11
CA LEU A 199 6.18 12.61 15.73
C LEU A 199 7.13 12.80 16.93
N PHE A 200 7.03 13.95 17.61
CA PHE A 200 7.87 14.25 18.78
C PHE A 200 7.49 13.38 19.99
N LYS A 201 6.22 13.01 20.14
CA LYS A 201 5.80 12.07 21.18
C LYS A 201 6.51 10.72 21.02
N GLN A 202 6.56 10.19 19.79
CA GLN A 202 7.16 8.88 19.50
C GLN A 202 8.69 8.89 19.56
N THR A 203 9.33 10.03 19.26
CA THR A 203 10.79 10.14 19.30
C THR A 203 11.25 10.29 20.75
N LYS A 204 12.19 9.47 21.19
CA LYS A 204 12.75 9.55 22.56
C LYS A 204 13.64 10.77 22.71
N VAL A 205 13.81 11.23 23.97
CA VAL A 205 14.82 12.23 24.31
C VAL A 205 16.21 11.66 23.99
N GLY A 206 17.05 12.47 23.36
CA GLY A 206 18.36 12.05 22.86
C GLY A 206 18.36 11.42 21.46
N GLU A 207 17.21 11.33 20.80
CA GLU A 207 17.10 10.72 19.46
C GLU A 207 16.69 11.74 18.40
N PHE A 208 16.99 11.41 17.15
CA PHE A 208 16.51 12.13 15.96
C PHE A 208 15.18 11.57 15.48
N THR A 209 14.30 12.47 15.01
CA THR A 209 13.11 12.08 14.27
C THR A 209 13.46 11.38 12.95
N PRO A 210 12.52 10.71 12.30
CA PRO A 210 12.60 10.46 10.86
C PRO A 210 12.80 11.74 10.06
N ILE A 211 13.43 11.62 8.88
CA ILE A 211 13.61 12.74 7.95
C ILE A 211 12.27 13.03 7.24
N ILE A 212 11.82 14.28 7.34
CA ILE A 212 10.57 14.79 6.76
C ILE A 212 10.90 15.52 5.46
N ASN A 213 10.08 15.32 4.44
CA ASN A 213 10.09 16.12 3.22
C ASN A 213 9.17 17.34 3.42
N GLU A 214 9.74 18.55 3.36
CA GLU A 214 9.02 19.83 3.48
C GLU A 214 8.75 20.50 2.11
N GLY A 215 8.81 19.75 1.01
CA GLY A 215 8.56 20.23 -0.35
C GLY A 215 9.80 20.81 -1.02
N LEU A 216 10.38 21.85 -0.47
CA LEU A 216 11.60 22.51 -0.99
C LEU A 216 12.90 21.94 -0.38
N GLY A 217 12.80 20.96 0.50
CA GLY A 217 13.94 20.36 1.19
C GLY A 217 13.50 19.32 2.21
N TYR A 218 14.46 18.91 3.02
CA TYR A 218 14.28 17.91 4.05
C TYR A 218 14.63 18.47 5.41
N SER A 219 13.90 18.05 6.44
CA SER A 219 14.21 18.38 7.82
C SER A 219 14.19 17.15 8.71
N MET A 220 14.92 17.21 9.81
CA MET A 220 14.84 16.30 10.95
C MET A 220 15.05 17.08 12.24
N TYR A 221 14.59 16.53 13.36
CA TYR A 221 14.71 17.17 14.65
C TYR A 221 15.42 16.25 15.63
N TYR A 222 16.36 16.82 16.39
CA TYR A 222 16.92 16.17 17.57
C TYR A 222 16.11 16.56 18.79
N VAL A 223 15.56 15.61 19.51
CA VAL A 223 14.76 15.85 20.73
C VAL A 223 15.68 15.95 21.94
N ALA A 224 15.94 17.17 22.40
CA ALA A 224 16.86 17.42 23.51
C ALA A 224 16.17 17.20 24.87
N ARG A 225 14.93 17.64 25.05
CA ARG A 225 14.18 17.54 26.32
C ARG A 225 12.69 17.58 26.11
N LYS A 226 11.95 16.89 26.98
CA LYS A 226 10.48 16.93 27.10
C LYS A 226 10.12 17.18 28.56
N ASP A 227 9.26 18.15 28.82
CA ASP A 227 8.85 18.53 30.17
C ASP A 227 7.34 18.54 30.31
N GLY A 228 6.88 18.10 31.49
CA GLY A 228 5.48 18.05 31.85
C GLY A 228 4.65 17.07 31.01
N ASN A 229 3.41 16.85 31.40
CA ASN A 229 2.44 16.01 30.69
C ASN A 229 1.10 16.72 30.62
N VAL A 230 0.51 16.76 29.45
CA VAL A 230 -0.83 17.29 29.18
C VAL A 230 -1.58 16.35 28.23
N TYR A 231 -2.90 16.45 28.22
CA TYR A 231 -3.72 15.77 27.22
C TYR A 231 -4.00 16.70 26.05
N ILE A 232 -3.76 16.24 24.85
CA ILE A 232 -4.13 16.98 23.63
C ILE A 232 -5.66 17.11 23.63
N PRO A 233 -6.23 18.32 23.51
CA PRO A 233 -7.67 18.54 23.50
C PRO A 233 -8.37 17.74 22.39
N PHE A 234 -9.58 17.24 22.68
CA PHE A 234 -10.39 16.45 21.77
C PHE A 234 -10.52 17.08 20.38
N ASP A 235 -10.79 18.37 20.30
CA ASP A 235 -11.00 19.08 19.02
C ASP A 235 -9.77 19.08 18.13
N LYS A 236 -8.56 19.01 18.70
CA LYS A 236 -7.32 18.92 17.92
C LYS A 236 -7.09 17.51 17.33
N VAL A 237 -7.65 16.47 17.92
CA VAL A 237 -7.39 15.07 17.53
C VAL A 237 -8.60 14.36 16.92
N LYS A 238 -9.80 14.96 16.97
CA LYS A 238 -11.03 14.32 16.48
C LYS A 238 -10.96 13.81 15.06
N VAL A 239 -10.33 14.57 14.16
CA VAL A 239 -10.16 14.16 12.74
C VAL A 239 -9.19 12.96 12.64
N ALA A 240 -8.10 12.99 13.41
CA ALA A 240 -7.15 11.87 13.43
C ALA A 240 -7.78 10.59 13.99
N ILE A 241 -8.60 10.73 15.05
CA ILE A 241 -9.36 9.61 15.62
C ILE A 241 -10.40 9.09 14.64
N ALA A 242 -11.15 9.97 13.97
CA ALA A 242 -12.11 9.57 12.94
C ALA A 242 -11.45 8.77 11.82
N ASN A 243 -10.30 9.24 11.32
CA ASN A 243 -9.52 8.54 10.29
C ASN A 243 -9.00 7.17 10.78
N LYS A 244 -8.55 7.09 12.03
CA LYS A 244 -8.11 5.82 12.64
C LYS A 244 -9.26 4.83 12.72
N LEU A 245 -10.39 5.24 13.29
CA LEU A 245 -11.59 4.41 13.39
C LEU A 245 -12.12 3.99 12.00
N ALA A 246 -12.06 4.89 11.02
CA ALA A 246 -12.44 4.58 9.66
C ALA A 246 -11.53 3.51 9.05
N ALA A 247 -10.23 3.60 9.26
CA ALA A 247 -9.26 2.62 8.76
C ALA A 247 -9.48 1.24 9.41
N GLU A 248 -9.68 1.19 10.73
CA GLU A 248 -9.94 -0.06 11.47
C GLU A 248 -11.28 -0.71 11.06
N LYS A 249 -12.36 0.08 11.02
CA LYS A 249 -13.68 -0.41 10.57
C LYS A 249 -13.66 -0.83 9.09
N ARG A 250 -12.86 -0.19 8.24
CA ARG A 250 -12.73 -0.53 6.82
C ARG A 250 -12.31 -1.98 6.63
N GLU A 251 -11.26 -2.41 7.31
CA GLU A 251 -10.76 -3.77 7.20
C GLU A 251 -11.81 -4.79 7.64
N GLN A 252 -12.46 -4.54 8.77
CA GLN A 252 -13.52 -5.40 9.28
C GLN A 252 -14.73 -5.47 8.34
N ILE A 253 -15.17 -4.33 7.81
CA ILE A 253 -16.28 -4.25 6.84
C ILE A 253 -15.99 -5.10 5.60
N LEU A 254 -14.77 -4.96 5.04
CA LEU A 254 -14.38 -5.71 3.85
C LEU A 254 -14.29 -7.21 4.14
N LYS A 255 -13.69 -7.59 5.28
CA LYS A 255 -13.60 -8.99 5.71
C LYS A 255 -14.98 -9.62 5.84
N ASP A 256 -15.90 -8.95 6.53
CA ASP A 256 -17.26 -9.46 6.76
C ASP A 256 -18.07 -9.50 5.45
N TYR A 257 -17.96 -8.47 4.61
CA TYR A 257 -18.62 -8.41 3.33
C TYR A 257 -18.19 -9.58 2.42
N PHE A 258 -16.88 -9.74 2.22
CA PHE A 258 -16.36 -10.82 1.36
C PHE A 258 -16.53 -12.21 1.98
N GLY A 259 -16.50 -12.33 3.28
CA GLY A 259 -16.86 -13.57 3.98
C GLY A 259 -18.29 -14.01 3.67
N LYS A 260 -19.25 -13.09 3.83
CA LYS A 260 -20.66 -13.33 3.48
C LYS A 260 -20.84 -13.62 1.98
N LEU A 261 -20.12 -12.88 1.12
CA LEU A 261 -20.18 -13.07 -0.32
C LEU A 261 -19.67 -14.45 -0.73
N LYS A 262 -18.56 -14.89 -0.15
CA LYS A 262 -17.97 -16.22 -0.38
C LYS A 262 -18.90 -17.36 0.03
N ASN A 263 -19.56 -17.22 1.18
CA ASN A 263 -20.54 -18.21 1.66
C ASN A 263 -21.79 -18.33 0.79
N ARG A 264 -22.11 -17.32 -0.02
CA ARG A 264 -23.24 -17.28 -0.96
C ARG A 264 -22.81 -17.56 -2.39
N ALA A 265 -21.52 -17.65 -2.68
CA ALA A 265 -21.00 -17.85 -4.02
C ALA A 265 -21.28 -19.27 -4.49
N TYR A 266 -21.69 -19.40 -5.75
CA TYR A 266 -21.83 -20.70 -6.38
C TYR A 266 -20.47 -21.17 -6.90
N ILE A 267 -19.86 -22.11 -6.18
CA ILE A 267 -18.58 -22.72 -6.54
C ILE A 267 -18.83 -24.12 -7.07
N LYS A 268 -18.32 -24.41 -8.28
CA LYS A 268 -18.37 -25.73 -8.90
C LYS A 268 -16.95 -26.20 -9.19
N TYR A 269 -16.64 -27.43 -8.83
CA TYR A 269 -15.39 -28.11 -9.15
C TYR A 269 -15.62 -29.11 -10.29
N TYR A 270 -14.63 -29.21 -11.17
CA TYR A 270 -14.68 -30.12 -12.33
C TYR A 270 -13.54 -31.13 -12.18
N ASN A 271 -13.84 -32.40 -12.40
CA ASN A 271 -12.88 -33.52 -12.38
C ASN A 271 -12.15 -33.65 -13.71
#